data_e2dd0e362beb6ae2121a6413b64a8991
#
_entry.id   e2dd0e362beb6ae2121a6413b64a8991
#
_cell.length_a   1.000
_cell.length_b   1.000
_cell.length_c   1.000
_cell.angle_alpha   90.00
_cell.angle_beta   90.00
_cell.angle_gamma   90.00
#
_symmetry.space_group_name_H-M   'P 1'
#
loop_
_entity.id
_entity.type
_entity.pdbx_description
1 polymer ?
#
loop_
_entity_poly.entity_id
_entity_poly.type
_entity_poly.pdbx_seq_one_letter_code
_entity_poly.pdbx_strand_id
1 'polypeptide(L)'
;MADQVVARCVDHITTLPSQPLYGVHNAGALCLSMRESSPASGTPLAALLDDLFTTYIPQSFNTPSPGYLAYIPGGGLFPAALADFIADTTNRYTGIWQAAPALV
;
A
#
# COMPACT_ATOMS: atom_id res chain seq x y z
N MET A 1 -12.50 -6.90 -8.80
CA MET A 1 -11.12 -6.86 -8.28
C MET A 1 -10.66 -5.43 -8.05
N ALA A 2 -10.52 -4.60 -9.07
CA ALA A 2 -10.08 -3.19 -8.92
C ALA A 2 -10.97 -2.43 -7.93
N ASP A 3 -12.29 -2.53 -8.05
CA ASP A 3 -13.24 -1.84 -7.16
C ASP A 3 -13.04 -2.19 -5.67
N GLN A 4 -12.71 -3.46 -5.37
CA GLN A 4 -12.42 -3.88 -3.98
C GLN A 4 -11.15 -3.22 -3.44
N VAL A 5 -10.09 -3.15 -4.26
CA VAL A 5 -8.83 -2.49 -3.87
C VAL A 5 -9.07 -0.99 -3.67
N VAL A 6 -9.72 -0.34 -4.64
CA VAL A 6 -10.02 1.11 -4.57
C VAL A 6 -10.89 1.42 -3.33
N ALA A 7 -11.91 0.61 -3.07
CA ALA A 7 -12.76 0.80 -1.88
C ALA A 7 -11.95 0.75 -0.57
N ARG A 8 -11.02 -0.20 -0.43
CA ARG A 8 -10.13 -0.30 0.74
C ARG A 8 -9.19 0.89 0.85
N CYS A 9 -8.63 1.36 -0.27
CA CYS A 9 -7.77 2.55 -0.28
C CYS A 9 -8.53 3.82 0.12
N VAL A 10 -9.75 4.00 -0.40
CA VAL A 10 -10.61 5.14 -0.06
C VAL A 10 -10.99 5.11 1.43
N ASP A 11 -11.41 3.95 1.94
CA ASP A 11 -11.71 3.77 3.36
C ASP A 11 -10.50 4.09 4.25
N HIS A 12 -9.32 3.58 3.89
CA HIS A 12 -8.08 3.87 4.60
C HIS A 12 -7.78 5.38 4.65
N ILE A 13 -7.90 6.09 3.52
CA ILE A 13 -7.62 7.53 3.45
C ILE A 13 -8.65 8.33 4.26
N THR A 14 -9.93 7.98 4.18
CA THR A 14 -10.99 8.69 4.90
C THR A 14 -10.93 8.51 6.41
N THR A 15 -10.36 7.40 6.87
CA THR A 15 -10.22 7.09 8.29
C THR A 15 -8.87 7.50 8.89
N LEU A 16 -7.93 8.00 8.10
CA LEU A 16 -6.58 8.42 8.56
C LEU A 16 -6.58 9.26 9.85
N PRO A 17 -7.48 10.26 10.04
CA PRO A 17 -7.47 11.07 11.27
C PRO A 17 -7.78 10.30 12.55
N SER A 18 -8.46 9.15 12.44
CA SER A 18 -8.83 8.31 13.58
C SER A 18 -7.92 7.09 13.76
N GLN A 19 -6.99 6.85 12.83
CA GLN A 19 -6.08 5.73 12.90
C GLN A 19 -4.92 6.00 13.87
N PRO A 20 -4.39 4.96 14.54
CA PRO A 20 -3.20 5.10 15.36
C PRO A 20 -1.99 5.62 14.56
N LEU A 21 -1.16 6.44 15.20
CA LEU A 21 0.08 6.96 14.59
C LEU A 21 1.18 5.90 14.51
N TYR A 22 1.13 4.96 15.42
CA TYR A 22 2.15 3.92 15.61
C TYR A 22 1.51 2.65 16.15
N GLY A 23 1.68 1.56 15.46
CA GLY A 23 1.09 0.27 15.80
C GLY A 23 2.09 -0.87 16.06
N VAL A 24 3.40 -0.58 16.01
CA VAL A 24 4.43 -1.64 16.14
C VAL A 24 4.64 -2.00 17.60
N HIS A 25 3.94 -3.00 18.10
CA HIS A 25 4.08 -3.47 19.48
C HIS A 25 5.03 -4.66 19.62
N ASN A 26 5.11 -5.53 18.63
CA ASN A 26 5.98 -6.71 18.61
C ASN A 26 6.40 -7.09 17.20
N ALA A 27 7.29 -6.30 16.60
CA ALA A 27 7.77 -6.52 15.24
C ALA A 27 8.40 -7.93 15.04
N GLY A 28 9.10 -8.45 16.05
CA GLY A 28 9.72 -9.78 15.95
C GLY A 28 8.69 -10.89 15.84
N ALA A 29 7.63 -10.86 16.65
CA ALA A 29 6.55 -11.85 16.58
C ALA A 29 5.77 -11.71 15.25
N LEU A 30 5.51 -10.48 14.80
CA LEU A 30 4.86 -10.25 13.51
C LEU A 30 5.69 -10.83 12.37
N CYS A 31 6.99 -10.53 12.30
CA CYS A 31 7.87 -11.08 11.27
C CYS A 31 7.94 -12.61 11.28
N LEU A 32 7.88 -13.23 12.46
CA LEU A 32 7.83 -14.68 12.59
C LEU A 32 6.48 -15.26 12.10
N SER A 33 5.37 -14.60 12.41
CA SER A 33 4.04 -15.04 11.98
C SER A 33 3.83 -14.95 10.46
N MET A 34 4.58 -14.08 9.79
CA MET A 34 4.54 -13.95 8.33
C MET A 34 5.36 -15.02 7.59
N ARG A 35 6.12 -15.85 8.32
CA ARG A 35 6.89 -16.94 7.71
C ARG A 35 5.97 -18.11 7.41
N GLU A 36 5.75 -18.35 6.14
CA GLU A 36 4.98 -19.49 5.65
C GLU A 36 5.75 -20.19 4.53
N SER A 37 5.44 -21.47 4.29
CA SER A 37 5.88 -22.17 3.10
C SER A 37 5.16 -21.63 1.87
N SER A 38 5.76 -21.79 0.68
CA SER A 38 5.08 -21.41 -0.56
C SER A 38 3.69 -22.08 -0.63
N PRO A 39 2.61 -21.32 -0.81
CA PRO A 39 1.26 -21.86 -0.80
C PRO A 39 1.03 -22.78 -2.01
N ALA A 40 0.34 -23.90 -1.80
CA ALA A 40 -0.02 -24.84 -2.88
C ALA A 40 -1.17 -24.31 -3.75
N SER A 41 -1.93 -23.34 -3.28
CA SER A 41 -3.07 -22.73 -3.97
C SER A 41 -3.11 -21.21 -3.69
N GLY A 42 -3.75 -20.46 -4.58
CA GLY A 42 -3.93 -19.02 -4.39
C GLY A 42 -4.89 -18.70 -3.24
N THR A 43 -4.70 -17.54 -2.61
CA THR A 43 -5.59 -17.00 -1.59
C THR A 43 -6.60 -16.03 -2.22
N PRO A 44 -7.88 -16.05 -1.83
CA PRO A 44 -8.85 -15.07 -2.33
C PRO A 44 -8.41 -13.63 -2.05
N LEU A 45 -8.59 -12.74 -3.04
CA LEU A 45 -8.18 -11.34 -2.91
C LEU A 45 -8.78 -10.65 -1.68
N ALA A 46 -10.04 -10.93 -1.36
CA ALA A 46 -10.69 -10.33 -0.19
C ALA A 46 -9.95 -10.66 1.11
N ALA A 47 -9.51 -11.90 1.29
CA ALA A 47 -8.73 -12.31 2.46
C ALA A 47 -7.37 -11.62 2.50
N LEU A 48 -6.67 -11.53 1.36
CA LEU A 48 -5.40 -10.81 1.29
C LEU A 48 -5.54 -9.32 1.63
N LEU A 49 -6.62 -8.68 1.15
CA LEU A 49 -6.90 -7.28 1.49
C LEU A 49 -7.26 -7.12 2.97
N ASP A 50 -8.03 -8.05 3.53
CA ASP A 50 -8.34 -8.02 4.96
C ASP A 50 -7.07 -8.13 5.80
N ASP A 51 -6.21 -9.09 5.54
CA ASP A 51 -4.93 -9.25 6.24
C ASP A 51 -4.05 -8.01 6.10
N LEU A 52 -3.95 -7.46 4.87
CA LEU A 52 -3.13 -6.29 4.60
C LEU A 52 -3.61 -5.07 5.40
N PHE A 53 -4.90 -4.73 5.34
CA PHE A 53 -5.43 -3.51 5.94
C PHE A 53 -5.75 -3.64 7.43
N THR A 54 -5.99 -4.84 7.96
CA THR A 54 -6.31 -5.03 9.38
C THR A 54 -5.12 -5.48 10.23
N THR A 55 -4.13 -6.14 9.62
CA THR A 55 -3.00 -6.73 10.33
C THR A 55 -1.68 -6.04 10.00
N TYR A 56 -1.31 -5.93 8.73
CA TYR A 56 0.04 -5.50 8.36
C TYR A 56 0.21 -3.98 8.30
N ILE A 57 -0.67 -3.26 7.62
CA ILE A 57 -0.60 -1.79 7.53
C ILE A 57 -0.65 -1.14 8.92
N PRO A 58 -1.56 -1.53 9.85
CA PRO A 58 -1.61 -0.94 11.18
C PRO A 58 -0.36 -1.18 12.06
N GLN A 59 0.47 -2.15 11.71
CA GLN A 59 1.75 -2.41 12.40
C GLN A 59 2.92 -1.54 11.90
N SER A 60 2.65 -0.54 11.07
CA SER A 60 3.65 0.40 10.56
C SER A 60 3.44 1.81 11.10
N PHE A 61 4.42 2.69 10.87
CA PHE A 61 4.23 4.12 11.09
C PHE A 61 3.19 4.68 10.13
N ASN A 62 2.20 5.37 10.67
CA ASN A 62 1.16 6.03 9.87
C ASN A 62 1.62 7.44 9.44
N THR A 63 2.58 7.49 8.52
CA THR A 63 3.19 8.75 8.06
C THR A 63 2.22 9.73 7.41
N PRO A 64 1.15 9.31 6.67
CA PRO A 64 0.17 10.24 6.13
C PRO A 64 -0.86 10.74 7.17
N SER A 65 -0.84 10.25 8.40
CA SER A 65 -1.74 10.74 9.44
C SER A 65 -1.46 12.20 9.80
N PRO A 66 -2.51 13.03 10.00
CA PRO A 66 -2.33 14.43 10.37
C PRO A 66 -1.63 14.64 11.73
N GLY A 67 -1.58 13.62 12.58
CA GLY A 67 -0.84 13.66 13.85
C GLY A 67 0.62 13.23 13.76
N TYR A 68 1.12 12.78 12.61
CA TYR A 68 2.49 12.32 12.46
C TYR A 68 3.47 13.50 12.26
N LEU A 69 4.32 13.75 13.25
CA LEU A 69 5.22 14.90 13.29
C LEU A 69 6.72 14.53 13.27
N ALA A 70 7.03 13.27 12.95
CA ALA A 70 8.41 12.77 12.96
C ALA A 70 8.99 12.65 11.53
N TYR A 71 10.32 12.81 11.39
CA TYR A 71 11.11 12.53 10.17
C TYR A 71 10.77 13.33 8.91
N ILE A 72 9.85 14.27 8.96
CA ILE A 72 9.45 15.13 7.83
C ILE A 72 9.11 14.32 6.55
N PRO A 73 8.28 13.26 6.60
CA PRO A 73 7.83 12.58 5.41
C PRO A 73 6.84 13.47 4.65
N GLY A 74 6.93 13.48 3.33
CA GLY A 74 5.86 14.02 2.50
C GLY A 74 4.62 13.11 2.58
N GLY A 75 3.42 13.67 2.68
CA GLY A 75 2.18 12.94 2.49
C GLY A 75 2.04 12.50 1.03
N GLY A 76 1.50 11.30 0.78
CA GLY A 76 1.14 10.86 -0.55
C GLY A 76 -0.07 11.65 -1.10
N LEU A 77 -0.12 11.80 -2.43
CA LEU A 77 -1.27 12.36 -3.12
C LEU A 77 -2.06 11.23 -3.78
N PHE A 78 -3.35 11.13 -3.48
CA PHE A 78 -4.20 10.11 -4.11
C PHE A 78 -4.20 10.17 -5.65
N PRO A 79 -4.21 11.35 -6.31
CA PRO A 79 -4.02 11.41 -7.76
C PRO A 79 -2.69 10.83 -8.27
N ALA A 80 -1.61 10.92 -7.48
CA ALA A 80 -0.34 10.30 -7.85
C ALA A 80 -0.43 8.76 -7.82
N ALA A 81 -1.10 8.20 -6.81
CA ALA A 81 -1.34 6.75 -6.75
C ALA A 81 -2.17 6.25 -7.96
N LEU A 82 -3.13 7.06 -8.45
CA LEU A 82 -3.86 6.73 -9.67
C LEU A 82 -2.98 6.82 -10.93
N ALA A 83 -2.03 7.75 -10.96
CA ALA A 83 -1.06 7.86 -12.06
C ALA A 83 -0.11 6.65 -12.07
N ASP A 84 0.36 6.20 -10.91
CA ASP A 84 1.16 4.98 -10.77
C ASP A 84 0.36 3.74 -11.23
N PHE A 85 -0.92 3.66 -10.86
CA PHE A 85 -1.79 2.59 -11.33
C PHE A 85 -1.91 2.56 -12.87
N ILE A 86 -1.98 3.73 -13.53
CA ILE A 86 -1.97 3.82 -14.99
C ILE A 86 -0.61 3.35 -15.53
N ALA A 87 0.49 3.83 -14.95
CA ALA A 87 1.84 3.50 -15.38
C ALA A 87 2.10 1.99 -15.30
N ASP A 88 1.78 1.37 -14.16
CA ASP A 88 1.95 -0.07 -13.93
C ASP A 88 1.03 -0.92 -14.83
N THR A 89 -0.22 -0.47 -15.05
CA THR A 89 -1.17 -1.17 -15.91
C THR A 89 -0.72 -1.14 -17.37
N THR A 90 -0.22 -0.02 -17.85
CA THR A 90 0.26 0.11 -19.23
C THR A 90 1.61 -0.52 -19.46
N ASN A 91 2.41 -0.62 -18.40
CA ASN A 91 3.73 -1.28 -18.32
C ASN A 91 4.62 -0.98 -19.54
N ARG A 92 4.79 0.31 -19.89
CA ARG A 92 5.60 0.73 -21.02
C ARG A 92 7.08 0.77 -20.68
N TYR A 93 7.90 0.25 -21.55
CA TYR A 93 9.35 0.33 -21.40
C TYR A 93 9.87 1.73 -21.72
N THR A 94 10.37 2.42 -20.70
CA THR A 94 10.89 3.79 -20.76
C THR A 94 12.43 3.88 -20.68
N GLY A 95 13.12 2.75 -20.79
CA GLY A 95 14.58 2.69 -20.66
C GLY A 95 15.37 3.30 -21.83
N ILE A 96 14.74 3.50 -22.97
CA ILE A 96 15.35 4.15 -24.15
C ILE A 96 14.31 5.03 -24.86
N TRP A 97 14.79 6.20 -25.33
CA TRP A 97 13.93 7.19 -25.97
C TRP A 97 13.14 6.65 -27.16
N GLN A 98 13.76 5.82 -28.02
CA GLN A 98 13.11 5.26 -29.20
C GLN A 98 11.92 4.35 -28.90
N ALA A 99 11.91 3.73 -27.72
CA ALA A 99 10.83 2.82 -27.32
C ALA A 99 9.59 3.57 -26.78
N ALA A 100 9.79 4.74 -26.18
CA ALA A 100 8.72 5.51 -25.56
C ALA A 100 9.01 7.03 -25.61
N PRO A 101 9.10 7.65 -26.80
CA PRO A 101 9.55 9.03 -26.95
C PRO A 101 8.65 10.07 -26.28
N ALA A 102 7.40 9.72 -25.95
CA ALA A 102 6.47 10.60 -25.26
C ALA A 102 6.44 10.39 -23.73
N LEU A 103 7.19 9.41 -23.22
CA LEU A 103 7.18 9.04 -21.79
C LEU A 103 8.58 9.16 -21.13
N VAL A 104 9.58 9.54 -21.87
CA VAL A 104 10.98 9.71 -21.39
C VAL A 104 11.33 11.17 -21.27
#